data_2b12284bf18b54420e425f8c9a1a4df4
#
_entry.id   2b12284bf18b54420e425f8c9a1a4df4
#
_cell.length_a   1.000
_cell.length_b   1.000
_cell.length_c   1.000
_cell.angle_alpha   90.00
_cell.angle_beta   90.00
_cell.angle_gamma   90.00
#
_symmetry.space_group_name_H-M   'P 1'
#
loop_
_entity.id
_entity.type
_entity.pdbx_description
1 polymer ?
#
loop_
_entity_poly.entity_id
_entity_poly.type
_entity_poly.pdbx_seq_one_letter_code
_entity_poly.pdbx_strand_id
1 'polypeptide(L)'
;MKRKPPTLSEKLAAALMQLSTYAKRDGRMVLVPIVDREAIKAIDDPAKAADAVLAMFECDHDPIPVALGGTNHPANLTHRIKAGHRDKTAKKDVPAIAKVKRLGADAEAFRAKILAKASGSATDGLTSWSSRPMPGTKASGQRKRMNGKVEAR
;
A
#
# COMPACT_ATOMS: atom_id res chain seq x y z
N MET A 1 29.22 42.37 0.98
CA MET A 1 28.58 41.42 1.88
C MET A 1 28.76 40.00 1.40
N LYS A 2 29.28 39.07 2.23
CA LYS A 2 29.36 37.65 1.88
C LYS A 2 27.93 37.05 2.02
N ARG A 3 27.37 36.53 0.93
CA ARG A 3 26.06 35.85 0.98
C ARG A 3 26.18 34.54 1.79
N LYS A 4 25.32 34.36 2.78
CA LYS A 4 25.22 33.08 3.49
C LYS A 4 24.70 32.00 2.53
N PRO A 5 25.35 30.82 2.45
CA PRO A 5 24.88 29.75 1.59
C PRO A 5 23.50 29.23 2.09
N PRO A 6 22.62 28.77 1.17
CA PRO A 6 21.34 28.23 1.55
C PRO A 6 21.48 26.94 2.38
N THR A 7 20.65 26.78 3.37
CA THR A 7 20.53 25.60 4.23
C THR A 7 20.01 24.39 3.46
N LEU A 8 20.11 23.19 4.05
CA LEU A 8 19.55 21.98 3.45
C LEU A 8 18.01 22.07 3.29
N SER A 9 17.32 22.63 4.29
CA SER A 9 15.88 22.85 4.24
C SER A 9 15.46 23.77 3.09
N GLU A 10 16.17 24.89 2.92
CA GLU A 10 15.92 25.83 1.80
C GLU A 10 16.18 25.19 0.43
N LYS A 11 17.23 24.38 0.30
CA LYS A 11 17.52 23.64 -0.94
C LYS A 11 16.45 22.60 -1.24
N LEU A 12 16.00 21.86 -0.22
CA LEU A 12 14.95 20.86 -0.37
C LEU A 12 13.62 21.52 -0.72
N ALA A 13 13.23 22.60 -0.04
CA ALA A 13 12.04 23.37 -0.36
C ALA A 13 12.07 23.88 -1.80
N ALA A 14 13.20 24.42 -2.25
CA ALA A 14 13.37 24.87 -3.64
C ALA A 14 13.18 23.72 -4.66
N ALA A 15 13.67 22.52 -4.35
CA ALA A 15 13.47 21.34 -5.19
C ALA A 15 11.99 20.92 -5.22
N LEU A 16 11.31 20.90 -4.07
CA LEU A 16 9.89 20.55 -3.97
C LEU A 16 8.97 21.55 -4.69
N MET A 17 9.35 22.83 -4.75
CA MET A 17 8.62 23.84 -5.53
C MET A 17 8.65 23.60 -7.05
N GLN A 18 9.53 22.73 -7.56
CA GLN A 18 9.54 22.35 -8.98
C GLN A 18 8.54 21.24 -9.30
N LEU A 19 7.98 20.58 -8.28
CA LEU A 19 7.03 19.50 -8.49
C LEU A 19 5.72 20.02 -9.06
N SER A 20 5.20 19.28 -10.03
CA SER A 20 3.96 19.57 -10.72
C SER A 20 3.08 18.33 -10.80
N THR A 21 1.78 18.53 -10.93
CA THR A 21 0.79 17.47 -11.10
C THR A 21 -0.11 17.75 -12.29
N TYR A 22 -0.73 16.70 -12.84
CA TYR A 22 -1.73 16.88 -13.87
C TYR A 22 -3.09 17.20 -13.25
N ALA A 23 -3.72 18.28 -13.70
CA ALA A 23 -5.07 18.65 -13.34
C ALA A 23 -5.93 18.82 -14.60
N LYS A 24 -7.20 18.46 -14.51
CA LYS A 24 -8.15 18.67 -15.61
C LYS A 24 -8.67 20.09 -15.55
N ARG A 25 -8.39 20.90 -16.59
CA ARG A 25 -8.93 22.23 -16.79
C ARG A 25 -9.56 22.30 -18.17
N ASP A 26 -10.77 22.78 -18.25
CA ASP A 26 -11.54 22.95 -19.51
C ASP A 26 -11.53 21.68 -20.39
N GLY A 27 -11.69 20.51 -19.75
CA GLY A 27 -11.70 19.22 -20.43
C GLY A 27 -10.31 18.67 -20.81
N ARG A 28 -9.24 19.43 -20.64
CA ARG A 28 -7.86 19.05 -20.99
C ARG A 28 -7.03 18.75 -19.73
N MET A 29 -6.07 17.83 -19.84
CA MET A 29 -5.08 17.57 -18.80
C MET A 29 -3.95 18.60 -18.97
N VAL A 30 -3.74 19.42 -17.96
CA VAL A 30 -2.66 20.42 -17.93
C VAL A 30 -1.74 20.18 -16.74
N LEU A 31 -0.46 20.46 -16.92
CA LEU A 31 0.53 20.37 -15.87
C LEU A 31 0.44 21.64 -15.01
N VAL A 32 0.18 21.47 -13.72
CA VAL A 32 0.08 22.58 -12.77
C VAL A 32 1.07 22.41 -11.64
N PRO A 33 1.73 23.49 -11.16
CA PRO A 33 2.57 23.42 -9.96
C PRO A 33 1.76 22.95 -8.76
N ILE A 34 2.38 22.13 -7.92
CA ILE A 34 1.75 21.67 -6.67
C ILE A 34 1.75 22.79 -5.63
N VAL A 35 2.85 23.56 -5.59
CA VAL A 35 3.04 24.66 -4.65
C VAL A 35 2.68 25.98 -5.34
N ASP A 36 1.87 26.80 -4.71
CA ASP A 36 1.60 28.16 -5.14
C ASP A 36 2.84 29.03 -4.85
N ARG A 37 3.58 29.34 -5.91
CA ARG A 37 4.83 30.13 -5.80
C ARG A 37 4.61 31.56 -5.34
N GLU A 38 3.47 32.15 -5.70
CA GLU A 38 3.19 33.54 -5.31
C GLU A 38 2.87 33.62 -3.80
N ALA A 39 2.11 32.65 -3.29
CA ALA A 39 1.89 32.54 -1.85
C ALA A 39 3.18 32.36 -1.05
N ILE A 40 4.13 31.57 -1.56
CA ILE A 40 5.44 31.37 -0.89
C ILE A 40 6.32 32.61 -0.99
N LYS A 41 6.32 33.32 -2.12
CA LYS A 41 7.06 34.57 -2.27
C LYS A 41 6.59 35.70 -1.35
N ALA A 42 5.33 35.67 -0.93
CA ALA A 42 4.77 36.62 0.03
C ALA A 42 5.35 36.45 1.48
N ILE A 43 6.12 35.39 1.72
CA ILE A 43 6.78 35.15 3.01
C ILE A 43 8.19 35.72 2.94
N ASP A 44 8.43 36.83 3.62
CA ASP A 44 9.71 37.56 3.59
C ASP A 44 10.88 36.76 4.18
N ASP A 45 10.63 35.93 5.20
CA ASP A 45 11.65 35.13 5.87
C ASP A 45 11.91 33.84 5.10
N PRO A 46 13.12 33.63 4.55
CA PRO A 46 13.44 32.44 3.76
C PRO A 46 13.30 31.12 4.54
N ALA A 47 13.59 31.13 5.85
CA ALA A 47 13.44 29.93 6.68
C ALA A 47 11.96 29.55 6.86
N LYS A 48 11.11 30.52 7.14
CA LYS A 48 9.64 30.32 7.24
C LYS A 48 9.04 29.91 5.89
N ALA A 49 9.51 30.47 4.80
CA ALA A 49 9.08 30.08 3.46
C ALA A 49 9.45 28.61 3.17
N ALA A 50 10.67 28.20 3.53
CA ALA A 50 11.09 26.81 3.41
C ALA A 50 10.25 25.86 4.27
N ASP A 51 10.00 26.21 5.53
CA ASP A 51 9.18 25.42 6.44
C ASP A 51 7.73 25.29 5.93
N ALA A 52 7.16 26.36 5.38
CA ALA A 52 5.82 26.33 4.78
C ALA A 52 5.74 25.34 3.61
N VAL A 53 6.73 25.32 2.74
CA VAL A 53 6.79 24.34 1.64
C VAL A 53 6.95 22.93 2.19
N LEU A 54 7.91 22.70 3.10
CA LEU A 54 8.17 21.38 3.68
C LEU A 54 6.94 20.84 4.41
N ALA A 55 6.17 21.70 5.09
CA ALA A 55 4.96 21.31 5.78
C ALA A 55 3.85 20.77 4.86
N MET A 56 3.89 21.05 3.57
CA MET A 56 2.92 20.53 2.59
C MET A 56 3.20 19.08 2.18
N PHE A 57 4.43 18.63 2.34
CA PHE A 57 4.88 17.33 1.87
C PHE A 57 5.17 16.37 3.02
N GLU A 58 5.09 15.08 2.71
CA GLU A 58 5.55 13.97 3.54
C GLU A 58 6.45 13.08 2.69
N CYS A 59 7.47 12.50 3.34
CA CYS A 59 8.31 11.50 2.72
C CYS A 59 7.61 10.15 2.85
N ASP A 60 7.31 9.53 1.73
CA ASP A 60 6.61 8.26 1.63
C ASP A 60 7.54 7.17 1.12
N HIS A 61 7.35 5.94 1.62
CA HIS A 61 8.04 4.76 1.12
C HIS A 61 7.26 4.19 -0.07
N ASP A 62 7.82 4.35 -1.27
CA ASP A 62 7.24 3.92 -2.53
C ASP A 62 8.34 3.46 -3.49
N PRO A 63 8.34 2.24 -4.05
CA PRO A 63 7.18 1.35 -4.13
C PRO A 63 6.93 0.42 -2.93
N ILE A 64 7.91 0.27 -2.01
CA ILE A 64 7.81 -0.72 -0.93
C ILE A 64 7.56 -0.01 0.40
N PRO A 65 6.37 -0.15 1.02
CA PRO A 65 6.09 0.38 2.35
C PRO A 65 7.02 -0.20 3.43
N VAL A 66 7.35 0.58 4.47
CA VAL A 66 8.18 0.12 5.60
C VAL A 66 7.66 -1.18 6.21
N ALA A 67 6.34 -1.29 6.40
CA ALA A 67 5.71 -2.49 6.96
C ALA A 67 5.88 -3.76 6.12
N LEU A 68 6.31 -3.63 4.86
CA LEU A 68 6.64 -4.72 3.95
C LEU A 68 8.14 -4.86 3.67
N GLY A 69 8.98 -4.26 4.51
CA GLY A 69 10.43 -4.32 4.41
C GLY A 69 11.06 -3.21 3.56
N GLY A 70 10.32 -2.15 3.26
CA GLY A 70 10.86 -0.99 2.55
C GLY A 70 11.98 -0.32 3.36
N THR A 71 13.07 0.01 2.67
CA THR A 71 14.25 0.65 3.27
C THR A 71 14.20 2.17 3.07
N ASN A 72 15.01 2.90 3.86
CA ASN A 72 15.22 4.34 3.70
C ASN A 72 16.16 4.68 2.52
N HIS A 73 16.40 3.75 1.61
CA HIS A 73 17.17 4.04 0.41
C HIS A 73 16.46 5.10 -0.44
N PRO A 74 17.16 6.12 -0.99
CA PRO A 74 16.54 7.19 -1.77
C PRO A 74 15.65 6.71 -2.92
N ALA A 75 15.97 5.56 -3.52
CA ALA A 75 15.15 4.96 -4.58
C ALA A 75 13.79 4.42 -4.09
N ASN A 76 13.60 4.29 -2.77
CA ASN A 76 12.34 3.86 -2.14
C ASN A 76 11.67 5.01 -1.37
N LEU A 77 12.09 6.24 -1.60
CA LEU A 77 11.54 7.43 -0.95
C LEU A 77 10.97 8.38 -2.01
N THR A 78 9.74 8.82 -1.79
CA THR A 78 9.05 9.75 -2.67
C THR A 78 8.40 10.85 -1.83
N HIS A 79 8.59 12.12 -2.23
CA HIS A 79 7.89 13.22 -1.61
C HIS A 79 6.47 13.33 -2.19
N ARG A 80 5.47 13.31 -1.33
CA ARG A 80 4.06 13.44 -1.69
C ARG A 80 3.39 14.54 -0.88
N ILE A 81 2.40 15.19 -1.47
CA ILE A 81 1.50 16.05 -0.68
C ILE A 81 0.74 15.18 0.32
N LYS A 82 0.50 15.71 1.52
CA LYS A 82 -0.14 14.99 2.63
C LYS A 82 -1.45 14.29 2.25
N ALA A 83 -2.29 14.96 1.46
CA ALA A 83 -3.55 14.38 0.98
C ALA A 83 -3.30 13.14 0.10
N GLY A 84 -2.36 13.23 -0.85
CA GLY A 84 -1.99 12.12 -1.74
C GLY A 84 -1.34 10.95 -0.99
N HIS A 85 -0.54 11.24 0.05
CA HIS A 85 0.02 10.20 0.93
C HIS A 85 -1.08 9.46 1.68
N ARG A 86 -2.03 10.17 2.32
CA ARG A 86 -3.17 9.54 3.00
C ARG A 86 -4.02 8.67 2.08
N ASP A 87 -4.29 9.14 0.87
CA ASP A 87 -5.03 8.40 -0.15
C ASP A 87 -4.29 7.11 -0.58
N LYS A 88 -2.99 7.18 -0.84
CA LYS A 88 -2.18 5.99 -1.15
C LYS A 88 -2.20 5.00 0.01
N THR A 89 -1.94 5.47 1.23
CA THR A 89 -1.92 4.62 2.42
C THR A 89 -3.26 3.89 2.60
N ALA A 90 -4.38 4.60 2.53
CA ALA A 90 -5.71 3.99 2.69
C ALA A 90 -6.05 3.01 1.57
N LYS A 91 -5.76 3.35 0.31
CA LYS A 91 -6.21 2.57 -0.85
C LYS A 91 -5.24 1.47 -1.29
N LYS A 92 -3.94 1.62 -1.00
CA LYS A 92 -2.89 0.68 -1.46
C LYS A 92 -2.17 -0.01 -0.32
N ASP A 93 -1.57 0.75 0.60
CA ASP A 93 -0.65 0.17 1.58
C ASP A 93 -1.39 -0.66 2.64
N VAL A 94 -2.47 -0.14 3.22
CA VAL A 94 -3.26 -0.86 4.23
C VAL A 94 -3.81 -2.19 3.69
N PRO A 95 -4.46 -2.25 2.52
CA PRO A 95 -4.91 -3.52 1.94
C PRO A 95 -3.76 -4.49 1.63
N ALA A 96 -2.63 -3.99 1.11
CA ALA A 96 -1.47 -4.81 0.80
C ALA A 96 -0.87 -5.43 2.07
N ILE A 97 -0.67 -4.64 3.12
CA ILE A 97 -0.16 -5.10 4.41
C ILE A 97 -1.11 -6.13 5.04
N ALA A 98 -2.42 -5.87 5.01
CA ALA A 98 -3.42 -6.81 5.52
C ALA A 98 -3.40 -8.15 4.75
N LYS A 99 -3.24 -8.09 3.42
CA LYS A 99 -3.11 -9.30 2.58
C LYS A 99 -1.88 -10.11 2.95
N VAL A 100 -0.72 -9.47 3.09
CA VAL A 100 0.54 -10.15 3.45
C VAL A 100 0.45 -10.78 4.83
N LYS A 101 -0.10 -10.07 5.83
CA LYS A 101 -0.33 -10.61 7.18
C LYS A 101 -1.23 -11.84 7.17
N ARG A 102 -2.33 -11.80 6.41
CA ARG A 102 -3.24 -12.95 6.27
C ARG A 102 -2.54 -14.14 5.65
N LEU A 103 -1.81 -13.95 4.53
CA LEU A 103 -1.07 -15.02 3.87
C LEU A 103 0.02 -15.63 4.77
N GLY A 104 0.68 -14.80 5.58
CA GLY A 104 1.63 -15.27 6.59
C GLY A 104 0.98 -16.17 7.63
N ALA A 105 -0.13 -15.73 8.20
CA ALA A 105 -0.89 -16.52 9.18
C ALA A 105 -1.41 -17.85 8.60
N ASP A 106 -1.93 -17.83 7.37
CA ASP A 106 -2.38 -19.04 6.67
C ASP A 106 -1.21 -20.02 6.42
N ALA A 107 -0.04 -19.51 6.04
CA ALA A 107 1.16 -20.30 5.84
C ALA A 107 1.68 -20.94 7.15
N GLU A 108 1.66 -20.18 8.24
CA GLU A 108 2.03 -20.70 9.57
C GLU A 108 1.05 -21.78 10.05
N ALA A 109 -0.24 -21.54 9.92
CA ALA A 109 -1.26 -22.54 10.26
C ALA A 109 -1.12 -23.81 9.41
N PHE A 110 -0.78 -23.69 8.14
CA PHE A 110 -0.51 -24.83 7.26
C PHE A 110 0.73 -25.59 7.68
N ARG A 111 1.85 -24.90 7.99
CA ARG A 111 3.08 -25.51 8.51
C ARG A 111 2.82 -26.25 9.82
N ALA A 112 2.09 -25.64 10.74
CA ALA A 112 1.72 -26.27 12.02
C ALA A 112 0.94 -27.57 11.81
N LYS A 113 -0.02 -27.60 10.86
CA LYS A 113 -0.76 -28.82 10.50
C LYS A 113 0.13 -29.92 9.92
N ILE A 114 1.10 -29.56 9.05
CA ILE A 114 2.04 -30.53 8.51
C ILE A 114 2.92 -31.13 9.62
N LEU A 115 3.46 -30.28 10.50
CA LEU A 115 4.31 -30.71 11.61
C LEU A 115 3.56 -31.59 12.59
N ALA A 116 2.32 -31.23 12.94
CA ALA A 116 1.46 -32.05 13.80
C ALA A 116 1.18 -33.43 13.18
N LYS A 117 0.97 -33.48 11.86
CA LYS A 117 0.82 -34.76 11.14
C LYS A 117 2.10 -35.59 11.12
N ALA A 118 3.26 -34.95 10.93
CA ALA A 118 4.57 -35.63 10.91
C ALA A 118 4.97 -36.15 12.30
N SER A 119 4.59 -35.48 13.38
CA SER A 119 4.88 -35.88 14.77
C SER A 119 3.93 -36.96 15.31
N GLY A 120 3.01 -37.48 14.52
CA GLY A 120 2.03 -38.48 14.96
C GLY A 120 0.96 -37.94 15.93
N SER A 121 0.98 -36.65 16.23
CA SER A 121 0.02 -35.92 17.07
C SER A 121 -1.20 -35.47 16.29
N ALA A 122 -1.53 -36.10 15.16
CA ALA A 122 -2.68 -35.75 14.37
C ALA A 122 -3.95 -36.15 15.14
N THR A 123 -4.56 -35.17 15.80
CA THR A 123 -5.95 -35.30 16.24
C THR A 123 -6.84 -35.57 15.02
N ASP A 124 -7.76 -36.49 15.18
CA ASP A 124 -8.69 -37.06 14.18
C ASP A 124 -9.57 -36.08 13.38
N GLY A 125 -9.18 -34.83 13.26
CA GLY A 125 -9.95 -33.79 12.54
C GLY A 125 -9.66 -33.68 11.04
N LEU A 126 -8.63 -34.34 10.51
CA LEU A 126 -8.36 -34.40 9.09
C LEU A 126 -9.10 -35.58 8.47
N THR A 127 -10.42 -35.45 8.36
CA THR A 127 -11.16 -36.30 7.42
C THR A 127 -10.50 -36.11 6.05
N SER A 128 -9.85 -37.16 5.60
CA SER A 128 -9.17 -37.22 4.30
C SER A 128 -10.11 -36.62 3.23
N TRP A 129 -9.63 -35.63 2.51
CA TRP A 129 -10.36 -35.10 1.35
C TRP A 129 -10.72 -36.19 0.34
N SER A 130 -9.96 -37.30 0.35
CA SER A 130 -10.20 -38.49 -0.46
C SER A 130 -11.40 -39.32 -0.02
N SER A 131 -11.92 -39.15 1.23
CA SER A 131 -13.02 -39.95 1.75
C SER A 131 -14.40 -39.27 1.63
N ARG A 132 -14.44 -37.97 1.28
CA ARG A 132 -15.71 -37.27 1.02
C ARG A 132 -16.04 -37.28 -0.48
N PRO A 133 -17.12 -37.92 -0.90
CA PRO A 133 -17.54 -37.83 -2.31
C PRO A 133 -17.79 -36.36 -2.68
N MET A 134 -17.26 -35.94 -3.81
CA MET A 134 -17.49 -34.57 -4.29
C MET A 134 -18.98 -34.35 -4.55
N PRO A 135 -19.57 -33.20 -4.12
CA PRO A 135 -20.96 -32.87 -4.36
C PRO A 135 -21.27 -32.99 -5.87
N GLY A 136 -22.34 -33.72 -6.21
CA GLY A 136 -22.73 -33.94 -7.60
C GLY A 136 -22.17 -35.21 -8.26
N THR A 137 -21.30 -35.96 -7.58
CA THR A 137 -20.86 -37.29 -8.09
C THR A 137 -21.89 -38.38 -7.76
N LYS A 138 -21.84 -39.52 -8.51
CA LYS A 138 -22.70 -40.68 -8.20
C LYS A 138 -22.52 -41.16 -6.73
N ALA A 139 -21.29 -41.12 -6.24
CA ALA A 139 -20.95 -41.54 -4.88
C ALA A 139 -21.49 -40.63 -3.78
N SER A 140 -21.81 -39.37 -4.07
CA SER A 140 -22.38 -38.44 -3.07
C SER A 140 -23.89 -38.55 -2.91
N GLY A 141 -24.59 -39.31 -3.76
CA GLY A 141 -26.05 -39.36 -3.79
C GLY A 141 -26.72 -38.01 -4.10
N GLN A 142 -25.94 -37.05 -4.59
CA GLN A 142 -26.40 -35.69 -4.86
C GLN A 142 -26.12 -35.32 -6.31
N ARG A 143 -26.94 -34.47 -6.91
CA ARG A 143 -26.67 -33.85 -8.22
C ARG A 143 -26.70 -32.34 -8.12
N LYS A 144 -25.77 -31.68 -8.81
CA LYS A 144 -25.74 -30.22 -8.94
C LYS A 144 -26.46 -29.85 -10.24
N ARG A 145 -27.51 -29.04 -10.16
CA ARG A 145 -28.19 -28.48 -11.33
C ARG A 145 -27.42 -27.29 -11.90
N MET A 146 -27.68 -26.92 -13.15
CA MET A 146 -27.05 -25.76 -13.80
C MET A 146 -27.29 -24.44 -13.06
N ASN A 147 -28.36 -24.34 -12.25
CA ASN A 147 -28.64 -23.18 -11.41
C ASN A 147 -27.85 -23.16 -10.07
N GLY A 148 -26.88 -24.07 -9.89
CA GLY A 148 -26.04 -24.17 -8.72
C GLY A 148 -26.64 -24.87 -7.51
N LYS A 149 -27.93 -25.23 -7.53
CA LYS A 149 -28.60 -25.97 -6.44
C LYS A 149 -28.14 -27.43 -6.42
N VAL A 150 -27.95 -27.95 -5.21
CA VAL A 150 -27.61 -29.35 -4.94
C VAL A 150 -28.86 -30.07 -4.44
N GLU A 151 -29.21 -31.18 -5.08
CA GLU A 151 -30.39 -31.99 -4.74
C GLU A 151 -29.96 -33.44 -4.52
N ALA A 152 -30.71 -34.16 -3.67
CA ALA A 152 -30.58 -35.60 -3.53
C ALA A 152 -30.94 -36.28 -4.86
N ARG A 153 -30.28 -37.39 -5.15
CA ARG A 153 -30.62 -38.26 -6.30
C ARG A 153 -31.74 -39.20 -5.97
#